data_fbdcec3dc4d07442b7e7de4a07d00cfa
#
_entry.id   fbdcec3dc4d07442b7e7de4a07d00cfa
#
_cell.length_a   1.000
_cell.length_b   1.000
_cell.length_c   1.000
_cell.angle_alpha   90.00
_cell.angle_beta   90.00
_cell.angle_gamma   90.00
#
_symmetry.space_group_name_H-M   'P 1'
#
loop_
_entity.id
_entity.type
_entity.pdbx_description
1 polymer ?
#
loop_
_entity_poly.entity_id
_entity_poly.type
_entity_poly.pdbx_seq_one_letter_code
_entity_poly.pdbx_strand_id
1 'polypeptide(L)'
;KAIDILDEACSRINLNNKQLYELEILKNELKQVQEEKEEAASADSTEDYQKAAELKTKECQLTEQIDTLTKSMKTVSLTVQDIANVIEHWTKIPVKKITEAETQKLLNLEKNLHDRVIGQNEAVEAVSRAIRRNRAGLKSTKRPPSFIFVGPTGVGKTELAKSLAYEMFGNENSIIRIDMSEYMESHSTSKLIGSPPGYVGYDDAGQLTDKVKRNP
;
A
#
# COMPACT_ATOMS: atom_id res chain seq x y z
N LYS A 1 -3.71 12.23 -4.22
CA LYS A 1 -3.38 10.79 -4.08
C LYS A 1 -1.91 10.46 -4.36
N ALA A 2 -1.28 10.96 -5.44
CA ALA A 2 0.14 10.69 -5.70
C ALA A 2 1.06 11.34 -4.66
N ILE A 3 0.74 12.56 -4.25
CA ILE A 3 1.45 13.29 -3.20
C ILE A 3 1.28 12.56 -1.86
N ASP A 4 0.08 12.10 -1.54
CA ASP A 4 -0.22 11.38 -0.30
C ASP A 4 0.59 10.07 -0.19
N ILE A 5 0.75 9.35 -1.31
CA ILE A 5 1.59 8.13 -1.37
C ILE A 5 3.06 8.45 -1.12
N LEU A 6 3.56 9.53 -1.71
CA LEU A 6 4.94 9.97 -1.50
C LEU A 6 5.16 10.38 -0.05
N ASP A 7 4.24 11.13 0.53
CA ASP A 7 4.31 11.59 1.90
C ASP A 7 4.29 10.42 2.91
N GLU A 8 3.39 9.46 2.69
CA GLU A 8 3.36 8.24 3.50
C GLU A 8 4.63 7.40 3.34
N ALA A 9 5.17 7.29 2.13
CA ALA A 9 6.41 6.56 1.91
C ALA A 9 7.60 7.23 2.61
N CYS A 10 7.71 8.55 2.53
CA CYS A 10 8.73 9.33 3.26
C CYS A 10 8.59 9.17 4.77
N SER A 11 7.37 9.28 5.29
CA SER A 11 7.09 9.11 6.73
C SER A 11 7.48 7.73 7.24
N ARG A 12 7.18 6.67 6.49
CA ARG A 12 7.57 5.28 6.85
C ARG A 12 9.08 5.07 6.85
N ILE A 13 9.79 5.66 5.90
CA ILE A 13 11.26 5.59 5.86
C ILE A 13 11.85 6.32 7.07
N ASN A 14 11.33 7.49 7.39
CA ASN A 14 11.79 8.27 8.54
C ASN A 14 11.55 7.52 9.85
N LEU A 15 10.38 6.92 10.05
CA LEU A 15 10.05 6.12 11.24
C LEU A 15 10.92 4.86 11.37
N ASN A 16 11.33 4.26 10.27
CA ASN A 16 12.18 3.07 10.28
C ASN A 16 13.68 3.41 10.43
N ASN A 17 14.07 4.68 10.28
CA ASN A 17 15.44 5.09 10.39
C ASN A 17 15.77 5.48 11.84
N LYS A 18 16.39 4.56 12.58
CA LYS A 18 16.80 4.78 13.97
C LYS A 18 17.71 5.99 14.15
N GLN A 19 18.59 6.27 13.18
CA GLN A 19 19.51 7.41 13.25
C GLN A 19 18.78 8.75 13.15
N LEU A 20 17.73 8.85 12.34
CA LEU A 20 16.88 10.04 12.28
C LEU A 20 16.14 10.28 13.58
N TYR A 21 15.61 9.21 14.18
CA TYR A 21 14.94 9.28 15.46
C TYR A 21 15.89 9.72 16.60
N GLU A 22 17.10 9.15 16.67
CA GLU A 22 18.14 9.56 17.63
C GLU A 22 18.54 11.02 17.43
N LEU A 23 18.67 11.47 16.18
CA LEU A 23 19.01 12.86 15.87
C LEU A 23 17.91 13.83 16.31
N GLU A 24 16.64 13.43 16.17
CA GLU A 24 15.50 14.25 16.60
C GLU A 24 15.44 14.36 18.14
N ILE A 25 15.72 13.28 18.86
CA ILE A 25 15.85 13.30 20.33
C ILE A 25 16.94 14.26 20.75
N LEU A 26 18.15 14.13 20.19
CA LEU A 26 19.28 15.00 20.52
C LEU A 26 19.01 16.48 20.21
N LYS A 27 18.30 16.78 19.13
CA LYS A 27 17.88 18.15 18.81
C LYS A 27 16.88 18.71 19.82
N ASN A 28 15.93 17.89 20.29
CA ASN A 28 14.98 18.29 21.31
C ASN A 28 15.67 18.51 22.66
N GLU A 29 16.61 17.63 23.05
CA GLU A 29 17.44 17.82 24.24
C GLU A 29 18.28 19.08 24.16
N LEU A 30 18.91 19.35 23.02
CA LEU A 30 19.67 20.57 22.79
C LEU A 30 18.82 21.82 22.97
N LYS A 31 17.59 21.80 22.45
CA LYS A 31 16.64 22.91 22.59
C LYS A 31 16.27 23.14 24.07
N GLN A 32 16.00 22.07 24.83
CA GLN A 32 15.73 22.18 26.27
C GLN A 32 16.92 22.74 27.02
N VAL A 33 18.15 22.29 26.76
CA VAL A 33 19.37 22.80 27.37
C VAL A 33 19.60 24.27 27.04
N GLN A 34 19.22 24.71 25.82
CA GLN A 34 19.29 26.12 25.44
C GLN A 34 18.27 26.98 26.19
N GLU A 35 17.03 26.50 26.32
CA GLU A 35 15.98 27.18 27.09
C GLU A 35 16.38 27.30 28.58
N GLU A 36 16.84 26.21 29.22
CA GLU A 36 17.34 26.22 30.60
C GLU A 36 18.53 27.13 30.79
N LYS A 37 19.44 27.22 29.83
CA LYS A 37 20.60 28.12 29.85
C LYS A 37 20.18 29.58 29.77
N GLU A 38 19.21 29.92 28.93
CA GLU A 38 18.68 31.29 28.84
C GLU A 38 17.97 31.70 30.14
N GLU A 39 17.22 30.80 30.76
CA GLU A 39 16.62 31.03 32.07
C GLU A 39 17.67 31.24 33.16
N ALA A 40 18.68 30.38 33.21
CA ALA A 40 19.78 30.52 34.17
C ALA A 40 20.63 31.77 33.94
N ALA A 41 20.78 32.22 32.69
CA ALA A 41 21.52 33.45 32.38
C ALA A 41 20.74 34.72 32.72
N SER A 42 19.41 34.64 32.83
CA SER A 42 18.55 35.77 33.23
C SER A 42 18.43 35.96 34.76
N ALA A 43 18.89 34.99 35.52
CA ALA A 43 18.88 35.01 36.98
C ALA A 43 20.22 35.61 37.51
N ASP A 44 20.11 36.55 38.46
CA ASP A 44 21.26 37.39 38.97
C ASP A 44 22.03 36.73 40.13
N SER A 45 22.08 35.39 40.22
CA SER A 45 22.79 34.71 41.32
C SER A 45 24.10 34.03 40.89
N THR A 46 25.09 33.96 41.79
CA THR A 46 26.38 33.32 41.51
C THR A 46 26.26 31.80 41.25
N GLU A 47 25.24 31.14 41.81
CA GLU A 47 24.97 29.72 41.58
C GLU A 47 24.43 29.48 40.18
N ASP A 48 23.71 30.42 39.61
CA ASP A 48 23.15 30.33 38.26
C ASP A 48 24.20 30.48 37.16
N TYR A 49 25.28 31.25 37.43
CA TYR A 49 26.44 31.30 36.52
C TYR A 49 27.20 29.99 36.44
N GLN A 50 27.31 29.22 37.54
CA GLN A 50 27.93 27.90 37.51
C GLN A 50 27.04 26.90 36.71
N LYS A 51 25.74 26.92 36.92
CA LYS A 51 24.78 26.11 36.14
C LYS A 51 24.82 26.45 34.64
N ALA A 52 24.86 27.74 34.31
CA ALA A 52 24.97 28.18 32.91
C ALA A 52 26.27 27.69 32.24
N ALA A 53 27.38 27.60 32.97
CA ALA A 53 28.65 27.07 32.46
C ALA A 53 28.57 25.53 32.23
N GLU A 54 27.93 24.79 33.12
CA GLU A 54 27.69 23.35 32.96
C GLU A 54 26.74 23.06 31.76
N LEU A 55 25.68 23.84 31.63
CA LEU A 55 24.73 23.75 30.52
C LEU A 55 25.42 24.06 29.18
N LYS A 56 26.33 25.05 29.16
CA LYS A 56 27.11 25.33 27.95
C LYS A 56 28.04 24.18 27.55
N THR A 57 28.60 23.47 28.52
CA THR A 57 29.42 22.28 28.25
C THR A 57 28.57 21.14 27.66
N LYS A 58 27.37 20.92 28.18
CA LYS A 58 26.40 19.98 27.65
C LYS A 58 25.95 20.36 26.24
N GLU A 59 25.67 21.63 25.98
CA GLU A 59 25.33 22.15 24.66
C GLU A 59 26.42 21.83 23.62
N CYS A 60 27.71 22.07 23.99
CA CYS A 60 28.84 21.73 23.10
C CYS A 60 28.89 20.21 22.81
N GLN A 61 28.73 19.37 23.83
CA GLN A 61 28.72 17.90 23.65
C GLN A 61 27.60 17.42 22.77
N LEU A 62 26.37 17.93 22.98
CA LEU A 62 25.19 17.58 22.14
C LEU A 62 25.41 18.06 20.71
N THR A 63 25.97 19.25 20.50
CA THR A 63 26.26 19.78 19.16
C THR A 63 27.27 18.90 18.43
N GLU A 64 28.34 18.47 19.09
CA GLU A 64 29.34 17.56 18.51
C GLU A 64 28.71 16.19 18.16
N GLN A 65 27.85 15.67 19.03
CA GLN A 65 27.14 14.43 18.76
C GLN A 65 26.19 14.56 17.55
N ILE A 66 25.44 15.65 17.45
CA ILE A 66 24.56 15.94 16.30
C ILE A 66 25.40 16.06 15.03
N ASP A 67 26.53 16.75 15.05
CA ASP A 67 27.42 16.91 13.90
C ASP A 67 28.03 15.60 13.45
N THR A 68 28.47 14.75 14.37
CA THR A 68 29.03 13.42 14.04
C THR A 68 27.96 12.50 13.45
N LEU A 69 26.76 12.48 14.03
CA LEU A 69 25.63 11.73 13.49
C LEU A 69 25.24 12.25 12.12
N THR A 70 25.12 13.55 11.92
CA THR A 70 24.75 14.17 10.65
C THR A 70 25.77 13.85 9.55
N LYS A 71 27.07 13.83 9.87
CA LYS A 71 28.13 13.45 8.92
C LYS A 71 28.14 11.95 8.61
N SER A 72 27.74 11.12 9.55
CA SER A 72 27.65 9.66 9.36
C SER A 72 26.37 9.23 8.62
N MET A 73 25.33 10.05 8.64
CA MET A 73 24.06 9.76 7.98
C MET A 73 24.23 9.79 6.46
N LYS A 74 23.97 8.64 5.84
CA LYS A 74 23.78 8.59 4.40
C LYS A 74 22.43 9.20 4.05
N THR A 75 22.39 10.01 3.01
CA THR A 75 21.12 10.50 2.44
C THR A 75 20.21 9.32 2.11
N VAL A 76 19.12 9.20 2.83
CA VAL A 76 18.14 8.16 2.58
C VAL A 76 17.31 8.60 1.37
N SER A 77 17.49 7.90 0.26
CA SER A 77 16.71 8.16 -0.96
C SER A 77 15.50 7.25 -1.02
N LEU A 78 14.35 7.82 -1.36
CA LEU A 78 13.13 7.06 -1.62
C LEU A 78 13.35 6.13 -2.81
N THR A 79 13.07 4.84 -2.65
CA THR A 79 13.17 3.86 -3.73
C THR A 79 11.79 3.56 -4.32
N VAL A 80 11.77 3.06 -5.56
CA VAL A 80 10.53 2.58 -6.19
C VAL A 80 9.88 1.47 -5.37
N GLN A 81 10.70 0.70 -4.63
CA GLN A 81 10.23 -0.38 -3.77
C GLN A 81 9.46 0.13 -2.55
N ASP A 82 9.84 1.27 -1.99
CA ASP A 82 9.16 1.89 -0.85
C ASP A 82 7.77 2.39 -1.26
N ILE A 83 7.68 3.00 -2.43
CA ILE A 83 6.40 3.42 -3.03
C ILE A 83 5.51 2.20 -3.31
N ALA A 84 6.09 1.13 -3.87
CA ALA A 84 5.36 -0.11 -4.13
C ALA A 84 4.80 -0.72 -2.84
N ASN A 85 5.54 -0.68 -1.72
CA ASN A 85 5.08 -1.15 -0.42
C ASN A 85 3.88 -0.36 0.10
N VAL A 86 3.85 0.95 -0.08
CA VAL A 86 2.71 1.80 0.32
C VAL A 86 1.49 1.47 -0.53
N ILE A 87 1.66 1.37 -1.85
CA ILE A 87 0.56 1.02 -2.76
C ILE A 87 0.00 -0.36 -2.42
N GLU A 88 0.86 -1.35 -2.16
CA GLU A 88 0.45 -2.69 -1.74
C GLU A 88 -0.36 -2.68 -0.44
N HIS A 89 0.08 -1.85 0.52
CA HIS A 89 -0.64 -1.71 1.79
C HIS A 89 -2.04 -1.11 1.61
N TRP A 90 -2.19 -0.13 0.73
CA TRP A 90 -3.47 0.54 0.49
C TRP A 90 -4.42 -0.30 -0.36
N THR A 91 -3.90 -0.89 -1.42
CA THR A 91 -4.73 -1.62 -2.40
C THR A 91 -4.89 -3.10 -2.07
N LYS A 92 -4.04 -3.62 -1.17
CA LYS A 92 -3.90 -5.06 -0.90
C LYS A 92 -3.50 -5.88 -2.13
N ILE A 93 -3.04 -5.21 -3.20
CA ILE A 93 -2.57 -5.85 -4.42
C ILE A 93 -1.05 -5.95 -4.34
N PRO A 94 -0.45 -7.14 -4.40
CA PRO A 94 1.00 -7.30 -4.37
C PRO A 94 1.63 -6.66 -5.62
N VAL A 95 2.44 -5.62 -5.40
CA VAL A 95 3.13 -4.85 -6.45
C VAL A 95 4.56 -5.32 -6.66
N LYS A 96 5.11 -6.04 -5.69
CA LYS A 96 6.47 -6.57 -5.74
C LYS A 96 6.64 -7.62 -6.82
N LYS A 97 7.85 -7.70 -7.36
CA LYS A 97 8.26 -8.89 -8.12
C LYS A 97 8.06 -10.12 -7.22
N ILE A 98 7.57 -11.19 -7.83
CA ILE A 98 7.18 -12.43 -7.15
C ILE A 98 8.20 -12.80 -6.07
N THR A 99 7.78 -12.75 -4.81
CA THR A 99 8.58 -13.24 -3.69
C THR A 99 8.56 -14.77 -3.67
N GLU A 100 9.52 -15.40 -3.01
CA GLU A 100 9.53 -16.88 -2.87
C GLU A 100 8.22 -17.40 -2.26
N ALA A 101 7.66 -16.68 -1.27
CA ALA A 101 6.38 -17.01 -0.66
C ALA A 101 5.20 -16.94 -1.64
N GLU A 102 5.18 -15.95 -2.55
CA GLU A 102 4.18 -15.86 -3.61
C GLU A 102 4.36 -16.94 -4.67
N THR A 103 5.60 -17.31 -4.98
CA THR A 103 5.89 -18.43 -5.87
C THR A 103 5.28 -19.71 -5.33
N GLN A 104 5.45 -19.99 -4.05
CA GLN A 104 4.85 -21.17 -3.40
C GLN A 104 3.32 -21.12 -3.41
N LYS A 105 2.70 -19.96 -3.16
CA LYS A 105 1.25 -19.79 -3.27
C LYS A 105 0.76 -20.06 -4.69
N LEU A 106 1.46 -19.54 -5.71
CA LEU A 106 1.10 -19.76 -7.11
C LEU A 106 1.30 -21.22 -7.56
N LEU A 107 2.28 -21.91 -7.01
CA LEU A 107 2.48 -23.35 -7.25
C LEU A 107 1.35 -24.18 -6.62
N ASN A 108 0.92 -23.81 -5.42
CA ASN A 108 -0.15 -24.49 -4.70
C ASN A 108 -1.57 -24.01 -5.09
N LEU A 109 -1.70 -22.99 -5.95
CA LEU A 109 -2.97 -22.38 -6.33
C LEU A 109 -4.01 -23.42 -6.78
N GLU A 110 -3.59 -24.37 -7.57
CA GLU A 110 -4.47 -25.43 -8.11
C GLU A 110 -5.03 -26.31 -6.99
N LYS A 111 -4.17 -26.70 -6.04
CA LYS A 111 -4.58 -27.51 -4.89
C LYS A 111 -5.56 -26.73 -4.00
N ASN A 112 -5.24 -25.47 -3.68
CA ASN A 112 -6.09 -24.63 -2.85
C ASN A 112 -7.46 -24.35 -3.50
N LEU A 113 -7.51 -24.21 -4.84
CA LEU A 113 -8.77 -24.06 -5.53
C LEU A 113 -9.61 -25.36 -5.48
N HIS A 114 -8.97 -26.53 -5.51
CA HIS A 114 -9.66 -27.82 -5.38
C HIS A 114 -10.20 -28.07 -3.97
N ASP A 115 -9.65 -27.44 -2.94
CA ASP A 115 -10.21 -27.53 -1.58
C ASP A 115 -11.63 -26.95 -1.49
N ARG A 116 -11.96 -25.99 -2.37
CA ARG A 116 -13.29 -25.35 -2.43
C ARG A 116 -14.14 -25.80 -3.60
N VAL A 117 -13.51 -26.04 -4.74
CA VAL A 117 -14.19 -26.44 -5.98
C VAL A 117 -13.90 -27.91 -6.26
N ILE A 118 -14.80 -28.76 -5.81
CA ILE A 118 -14.69 -30.22 -6.00
C ILE A 118 -15.06 -30.56 -7.44
N GLY A 119 -14.18 -31.30 -8.10
CA GLY A 119 -14.31 -31.60 -9.53
C GLY A 119 -13.83 -30.45 -10.43
N GLN A 120 -14.27 -30.39 -11.68
CA GLN A 120 -13.90 -29.37 -12.67
C GLN A 120 -12.38 -29.21 -12.87
N ASN A 121 -11.64 -30.32 -12.87
CA ASN A 121 -10.18 -30.35 -12.88
C ASN A 121 -9.59 -29.55 -14.05
N GLU A 122 -10.14 -29.72 -15.26
CA GLU A 122 -9.68 -29.02 -16.47
C GLU A 122 -9.83 -27.50 -16.35
N ALA A 123 -10.95 -27.03 -15.76
CA ALA A 123 -11.21 -25.61 -15.57
C ALA A 123 -10.26 -25.01 -14.54
N VAL A 124 -10.07 -25.68 -13.40
CA VAL A 124 -9.16 -25.24 -12.32
C VAL A 124 -7.72 -25.19 -12.82
N GLU A 125 -7.27 -26.22 -13.54
CA GLU A 125 -5.93 -26.28 -14.13
C GLU A 125 -5.72 -25.15 -15.16
N ALA A 126 -6.68 -24.93 -16.07
CA ALA A 126 -6.59 -23.90 -17.09
C ALA A 126 -6.50 -22.49 -16.49
N VAL A 127 -7.33 -22.19 -15.47
CA VAL A 127 -7.30 -20.92 -14.74
C VAL A 127 -5.98 -20.75 -14.00
N SER A 128 -5.54 -21.75 -13.24
CA SER A 128 -4.28 -21.72 -12.48
C SER A 128 -3.07 -21.52 -13.38
N ARG A 129 -3.04 -22.19 -14.53
CA ARG A 129 -1.99 -22.05 -15.54
C ARG A 129 -1.98 -20.64 -16.16
N ALA A 130 -3.14 -20.06 -16.43
CA ALA A 130 -3.23 -18.71 -16.98
C ALA A 130 -2.80 -17.64 -15.98
N ILE A 131 -3.17 -17.77 -14.69
CA ILE A 131 -2.74 -16.87 -13.62
C ILE A 131 -1.23 -16.98 -13.41
N ARG A 132 -0.67 -18.19 -13.32
CA ARG A 132 0.78 -18.40 -13.21
C ARG A 132 1.55 -17.73 -14.34
N ARG A 133 1.12 -17.90 -15.59
CA ARG A 133 1.75 -17.24 -16.76
C ARG A 133 1.67 -15.73 -16.71
N ASN A 134 0.54 -15.19 -16.28
CA ASN A 134 0.37 -13.74 -16.15
C ASN A 134 1.28 -13.15 -15.07
N ARG A 135 1.34 -13.78 -13.91
CA ARG A 135 2.20 -13.34 -12.78
C ARG A 135 3.69 -13.50 -13.08
N ALA A 136 4.08 -14.56 -13.77
CA ALA A 136 5.48 -14.77 -14.19
C ALA A 136 5.98 -13.75 -15.26
N GLY A 137 5.13 -12.84 -15.71
CA GLY A 137 5.51 -11.83 -16.71
C GLY A 137 5.79 -12.38 -18.11
N LEU A 138 5.42 -13.65 -18.37
CA LEU A 138 5.64 -14.32 -19.65
C LEU A 138 4.74 -13.78 -20.78
N LYS A 139 3.78 -12.94 -20.44
CA LYS A 139 2.87 -12.31 -21.38
C LYS A 139 3.24 -10.84 -21.55
N SER A 140 3.66 -10.44 -22.74
CA SER A 140 4.05 -9.05 -23.05
C SER A 140 2.87 -8.05 -23.08
N THR A 141 1.63 -8.52 -22.91
CA THR A 141 0.45 -7.67 -22.95
C THR A 141 0.12 -7.09 -21.59
N LYS A 142 0.01 -5.77 -21.52
CA LYS A 142 -0.47 -5.01 -20.35
C LYS A 142 -1.93 -5.29 -19.98
N ARG A 143 -2.57 -6.28 -20.64
CA ARG A 143 -3.99 -6.63 -20.42
C ARG A 143 -4.13 -7.74 -19.39
N PRO A 144 -5.08 -7.64 -18.46
CA PRO A 144 -5.36 -8.71 -17.51
C PRO A 144 -5.87 -9.97 -18.23
N PRO A 145 -5.71 -11.17 -17.65
CA PRO A 145 -6.30 -12.39 -18.19
C PRO A 145 -7.82 -12.30 -18.12
N SER A 146 -8.50 -12.67 -19.20
CA SER A 146 -9.96 -12.77 -19.26
C SER A 146 -10.37 -14.22 -19.43
N PHE A 147 -11.43 -14.62 -18.74
CA PHE A 147 -11.98 -15.97 -18.75
C PHE A 147 -13.46 -15.93 -19.08
N ILE A 148 -13.93 -16.93 -19.81
CA ILE A 148 -15.34 -17.16 -20.09
C ILE A 148 -15.69 -18.54 -19.51
N PHE A 149 -16.56 -18.57 -18.51
CA PHE A 149 -17.07 -19.81 -17.91
C PHE A 149 -18.44 -20.11 -18.47
N VAL A 150 -18.57 -21.23 -19.19
CA VAL A 150 -19.82 -21.70 -19.81
C VAL A 150 -20.20 -23.03 -19.18
N GLY A 151 -21.49 -23.22 -18.90
CA GLY A 151 -22.00 -24.46 -18.35
C GLY A 151 -23.35 -24.26 -17.66
N PRO A 152 -24.05 -25.33 -17.26
CA PRO A 152 -25.35 -25.27 -16.58
C PRO A 152 -25.22 -24.57 -15.21
N THR A 153 -26.38 -24.29 -14.60
CA THR A 153 -26.44 -23.74 -13.25
C THR A 153 -25.94 -24.76 -12.24
N GLY A 154 -25.29 -24.29 -11.15
CA GLY A 154 -24.85 -25.14 -10.05
C GLY A 154 -23.48 -25.83 -10.22
N VAL A 155 -22.81 -25.72 -11.36
CA VAL A 155 -21.51 -26.39 -11.61
C VAL A 155 -20.29 -25.69 -11.01
N GLY A 156 -20.47 -24.63 -10.24
CA GLY A 156 -19.38 -23.96 -9.51
C GLY A 156 -18.71 -22.78 -10.21
N LYS A 157 -19.27 -22.24 -11.33
CA LYS A 157 -18.67 -21.10 -12.06
C LYS A 157 -18.37 -19.89 -11.18
N THR A 158 -19.33 -19.47 -10.38
CA THR A 158 -19.19 -18.32 -9.48
C THR A 158 -18.32 -18.65 -8.29
N GLU A 159 -18.38 -19.88 -7.79
CA GLU A 159 -17.56 -20.32 -6.66
C GLU A 159 -16.07 -20.37 -7.02
N LEU A 160 -15.75 -20.82 -8.24
CA LEU A 160 -14.37 -20.77 -8.75
C LEU A 160 -13.83 -19.32 -8.79
N ALA A 161 -14.66 -18.37 -9.24
CA ALA A 161 -14.26 -16.96 -9.25
C ALA A 161 -14.04 -16.40 -7.84
N LYS A 162 -14.91 -16.74 -6.88
CA LYS A 162 -14.75 -16.33 -5.46
C LYS A 162 -13.50 -16.96 -4.81
N SER A 163 -13.29 -18.26 -5.04
CA SER A 163 -12.13 -18.98 -4.54
C SER A 163 -10.84 -18.38 -5.10
N LEU A 164 -10.82 -18.05 -6.39
CA LEU A 164 -9.69 -17.37 -7.02
C LEU A 164 -9.42 -15.99 -6.40
N ALA A 165 -10.45 -15.19 -6.14
CA ALA A 165 -10.30 -13.90 -5.49
C ALA A 165 -9.74 -14.03 -4.07
N TYR A 166 -10.23 -15.01 -3.32
CA TYR A 166 -9.72 -15.30 -1.98
C TYR A 166 -8.23 -15.67 -2.00
N GLU A 167 -7.82 -16.57 -2.89
CA GLU A 167 -6.42 -16.99 -3.01
C GLU A 167 -5.49 -15.85 -3.45
N MET A 168 -5.96 -14.97 -4.34
CA MET A 168 -5.16 -13.88 -4.88
C MET A 168 -5.10 -12.65 -3.98
N PHE A 169 -6.19 -12.32 -3.28
CA PHE A 169 -6.33 -11.06 -2.54
C PHE A 169 -6.64 -11.27 -1.04
N GLY A 170 -6.80 -12.52 -0.60
CA GLY A 170 -7.10 -12.84 0.81
C GLY A 170 -8.53 -12.49 1.24
N ASN A 171 -9.38 -12.02 0.34
CA ASN A 171 -10.77 -11.64 0.65
C ASN A 171 -11.69 -11.95 -0.53
N GLU A 172 -12.80 -12.63 -0.26
CA GLU A 172 -13.83 -12.93 -1.27
C GLU A 172 -14.56 -11.67 -1.77
N ASN A 173 -14.65 -10.64 -0.94
CA ASN A 173 -15.31 -9.37 -1.27
C ASN A 173 -14.49 -8.48 -2.23
N SER A 174 -13.27 -8.90 -2.60
CA SER A 174 -12.45 -8.21 -3.61
C SER A 174 -12.98 -8.36 -5.04
N ILE A 175 -14.12 -9.05 -5.22
CA ILE A 175 -14.81 -9.21 -6.51
C ILE A 175 -15.80 -8.07 -6.72
N ILE A 176 -15.71 -7.39 -7.86
CA ILE A 176 -16.79 -6.54 -8.36
C ILE A 176 -17.72 -7.42 -9.20
N ARG A 177 -18.85 -7.77 -8.63
CA ARG A 177 -19.88 -8.55 -9.32
C ARG A 177 -20.92 -7.63 -9.96
N ILE A 178 -21.22 -7.89 -11.24
CA ILE A 178 -22.26 -7.21 -12.00
C ILE A 178 -23.13 -8.29 -12.64
N ASP A 179 -24.42 -8.23 -12.40
CA ASP A 179 -25.40 -9.12 -13.03
C ASP A 179 -25.97 -8.42 -14.26
N MET A 180 -25.66 -8.96 -15.43
CA MET A 180 -26.07 -8.35 -16.69
C MET A 180 -27.59 -8.46 -16.95
N SER A 181 -28.33 -9.28 -16.21
CA SER A 181 -29.79 -9.32 -16.28
C SER A 181 -30.44 -8.03 -15.79
N GLU A 182 -29.76 -7.28 -14.91
CA GLU A 182 -30.24 -5.96 -14.45
C GLU A 182 -30.05 -4.85 -15.51
N TYR A 183 -29.32 -5.14 -16.59
CA TYR A 183 -28.91 -4.18 -17.62
C TYR A 183 -29.46 -4.52 -19.01
N MET A 184 -30.61 -5.17 -19.08
CA MET A 184 -31.23 -5.61 -20.36
C MET A 184 -31.79 -4.43 -21.15
N GLU A 185 -32.14 -3.33 -20.51
CA GLU A 185 -32.69 -2.13 -21.17
C GLU A 185 -31.54 -1.28 -21.78
N SER A 186 -31.79 -0.68 -22.95
CA SER A 186 -30.80 0.12 -23.68
C SER A 186 -30.30 1.33 -22.88
N HIS A 187 -31.09 1.88 -21.97
CA HIS A 187 -30.72 2.99 -21.11
C HIS A 187 -29.92 2.57 -19.87
N SER A 188 -29.87 1.30 -19.55
CA SER A 188 -29.21 0.81 -18.35
C SER A 188 -27.68 0.78 -18.47
N THR A 189 -27.12 0.87 -19.68
CA THR A 189 -25.66 0.96 -19.90
C THR A 189 -25.08 2.25 -19.30
N SER A 190 -25.84 3.35 -19.28
CA SER A 190 -25.43 4.58 -18.62
C SER A 190 -25.32 4.45 -17.10
N LYS A 191 -26.06 3.55 -16.47
CA LYS A 191 -25.90 3.22 -15.03
C LYS A 191 -24.56 2.57 -14.71
N LEU A 192 -23.97 1.83 -15.68
CA LEU A 192 -22.65 1.21 -15.49
C LEU A 192 -21.50 2.20 -15.61
N ILE A 193 -21.53 3.03 -16.64
CA ILE A 193 -20.38 3.89 -17.04
C ILE A 193 -20.58 5.32 -16.54
N GLY A 194 -21.80 5.76 -16.34
CA GLY A 194 -22.24 7.14 -16.07
C GLY A 194 -22.96 7.74 -17.26
N SER A 195 -23.81 8.73 -17.01
CA SER A 195 -24.53 9.46 -18.04
C SER A 195 -23.64 10.46 -18.75
N PRO A 196 -23.80 10.65 -20.07
CA PRO A 196 -23.07 11.71 -20.77
C PRO A 196 -23.53 13.12 -20.31
N PRO A 197 -22.70 14.14 -20.50
CA PRO A 197 -23.02 15.52 -20.14
C PRO A 197 -24.35 15.96 -20.74
N GLY A 198 -25.21 16.57 -19.92
CA GLY A 198 -26.51 17.10 -20.33
C GLY A 198 -27.71 16.14 -20.17
N TYR A 199 -27.48 14.92 -19.69
CA TYR A 199 -28.54 13.99 -19.34
C TYR A 199 -28.80 13.93 -17.83
N VAL A 200 -30.01 13.59 -17.44
CA VAL A 200 -30.39 13.38 -16.03
C VAL A 200 -29.52 12.27 -15.44
N GLY A 201 -28.92 12.51 -14.27
CA GLY A 201 -28.00 11.57 -13.61
C GLY A 201 -26.52 11.72 -14.04
N TYR A 202 -26.13 12.84 -14.65
CA TYR A 202 -24.73 13.13 -14.98
C TYR A 202 -23.82 13.19 -13.73
N ASP A 203 -24.35 13.70 -12.62
CA ASP A 203 -23.62 13.80 -11.35
C ASP A 203 -23.50 12.43 -10.63
N ASP A 204 -24.29 11.45 -11.03
CA ASP A 204 -24.21 10.09 -10.51
C ASP A 204 -23.07 9.35 -11.20
N ALA A 205 -22.04 9.01 -10.43
CA ALA A 205 -20.96 8.16 -10.93
C ALA A 205 -21.50 6.77 -11.35
N GLY A 206 -21.04 6.25 -12.51
CA GLY A 206 -21.46 4.91 -12.94
C GLY A 206 -21.10 3.84 -11.91
N GLN A 207 -21.97 2.87 -11.72
CA GLN A 207 -21.82 1.85 -10.68
C GLN A 207 -20.50 1.07 -10.78
N LEU A 208 -20.06 0.77 -12.00
CA LEU A 208 -18.78 0.10 -12.24
C LEU A 208 -17.60 1.06 -12.00
N THR A 209 -17.67 2.25 -12.57
CA THR A 209 -16.60 3.23 -12.48
C THR A 209 -16.35 3.68 -11.05
N ASP A 210 -17.41 3.86 -10.25
CA ASP A 210 -17.28 4.22 -8.83
C ASP A 210 -16.68 3.08 -8.00
N LYS A 211 -17.14 1.83 -8.22
CA LYS A 211 -16.58 0.65 -7.53
C LYS A 211 -15.09 0.47 -7.83
N VAL A 212 -14.68 0.60 -9.11
CA VAL A 212 -13.28 0.50 -9.51
C VAL A 212 -12.44 1.68 -8.97
N LYS A 213 -13.04 2.88 -8.86
CA LYS A 213 -12.36 4.06 -8.29
C LYS A 213 -12.12 3.93 -6.78
N ARG A 214 -13.04 3.29 -6.06
CA ARG A 214 -12.93 3.07 -4.60
C ARG A 214 -11.99 1.92 -4.26
N ASN A 215 -12.03 0.86 -5.06
CA ASN A 215 -11.21 -0.36 -4.92
C ASN A 215 -10.47 -0.60 -6.24
N PRO A 216 -9.35 0.10 -6.46
CA PRO A 216 -8.55 -0.03 -7.67
C PRO A 216 -7.83 -1.37 -7.76
#